data_b1edfd3d9b8e7922cc3e988da913158b
#
_entry.id   b1edfd3d9b8e7922cc3e988da913158b
#
_cell.length_a   1.000
_cell.length_b   1.000
_cell.length_c   1.000
_cell.angle_alpha   90.00
_cell.angle_beta   90.00
_cell.angle_gamma   90.00
#
_symmetry.space_group_name_H-M   'P 1'
#
loop_
_entity.id
_entity.type
_entity.pdbx_description
1 polymer ?
#
loop_
_entity_poly.entity_id
_entity_poly.type
_entity_poly.pdbx_seq_one_letter_code
_entity_poly.pdbx_strand_id
1 'polypeptide(L)'
;MRWRPQAELRAQLGFDDVRLVNDFEAVAHAVAQMGASEVLQLTGPAIAPKHGPTLILGPGTGLGAAVWIPSGKRAVVLATEAGQAALTAGNALEMALLAEMLKTRTHVPVEHALSGPGLMNLYTALCAVRGVAPSP
;
A
#
# COMPACT_ATOMS: atom_id res chain seq x y z
N MET A 1 -17.00 8.06 11.57
CA MET A 1 -16.49 9.37 11.13
C MET A 1 -17.42 9.92 10.06
N ARG A 2 -18.02 11.13 10.23
CA ARG A 2 -18.98 11.67 9.23
C ARG A 2 -18.18 12.37 8.14
N TRP A 3 -18.32 11.90 6.91
CA TRP A 3 -17.67 12.53 5.74
C TRP A 3 -18.22 13.96 5.57
N ARG A 4 -17.35 14.95 5.51
CA ARG A 4 -17.76 16.34 5.30
C ARG A 4 -17.52 16.73 3.85
N PRO A 5 -18.51 17.32 3.15
CA PRO A 5 -18.32 17.81 1.79
C PRO A 5 -17.22 18.86 1.72
N GLN A 6 -16.47 18.92 0.63
CA GLN A 6 -15.41 19.93 0.39
C GLN A 6 -15.92 21.37 0.59
N ALA A 7 -17.15 21.64 0.16
CA ALA A 7 -17.79 22.97 0.32
C ALA A 7 -17.96 23.37 1.80
N GLU A 8 -18.30 22.42 2.68
CA GLU A 8 -18.43 22.67 4.11
C GLU A 8 -17.08 22.99 4.74
N LEU A 9 -16.03 22.21 4.41
CA LEU A 9 -14.67 22.45 4.88
C LEU A 9 -14.13 23.79 4.40
N ARG A 10 -14.35 24.13 3.13
CA ARG A 10 -13.99 25.41 2.54
C ARG A 10 -14.61 26.58 3.31
N ALA A 11 -15.92 26.51 3.57
CA ALA A 11 -16.62 27.54 4.28
C ALA A 11 -16.19 27.69 5.76
N GLN A 12 -15.96 26.58 6.46
CA GLN A 12 -15.57 26.56 7.87
C GLN A 12 -14.13 27.02 8.10
N LEU A 13 -13.22 26.68 7.18
CA LEU A 13 -11.79 26.96 7.32
C LEU A 13 -11.37 28.27 6.63
N GLY A 14 -12.26 28.93 5.89
CA GLY A 14 -11.97 30.17 5.18
C GLY A 14 -10.96 30.01 4.03
N PHE A 15 -10.87 28.82 3.42
CA PHE A 15 -9.99 28.58 2.29
C PHE A 15 -10.63 29.00 0.96
N ASP A 16 -9.83 29.55 0.05
CA ASP A 16 -10.27 29.88 -1.31
C ASP A 16 -10.56 28.62 -2.12
N ASP A 17 -9.79 27.55 -1.90
CA ASP A 17 -9.98 26.24 -2.51
C ASP A 17 -9.63 25.11 -1.53
N VAL A 18 -10.36 23.99 -1.62
CA VAL A 18 -10.13 22.77 -0.84
C VAL A 18 -10.25 21.56 -1.76
N ARG A 19 -9.21 20.76 -1.81
CA ARG A 19 -9.22 19.49 -2.53
C ARG A 19 -8.92 18.36 -1.55
N LEU A 20 -9.81 17.38 -1.49
CA LEU A 20 -9.60 16.13 -0.76
C LEU A 20 -8.99 15.13 -1.74
N VAL A 21 -7.87 14.57 -1.37
CA VAL A 21 -7.17 13.54 -2.15
C VAL A 21 -6.91 12.32 -1.27
N ASN A 22 -6.74 11.16 -1.89
CA ASN A 22 -6.26 9.98 -1.19
C ASN A 22 -4.83 10.24 -0.70
N ASP A 23 -4.45 9.69 0.47
CA ASP A 23 -3.11 9.87 1.05
C ASP A 23 -2.01 9.33 0.13
N PHE A 24 -2.21 8.18 -0.51
CA PHE A 24 -1.27 7.64 -1.49
C PHE A 24 -1.26 8.40 -2.82
N GLU A 25 -2.34 9.09 -3.21
CA GLU A 25 -2.31 10.05 -4.30
C GLU A 25 -1.34 11.20 -3.99
N ALA A 26 -1.38 11.71 -2.75
CA ALA A 26 -0.46 12.77 -2.31
C ALA A 26 1.00 12.27 -2.28
N VAL A 27 1.24 11.05 -1.74
CA VAL A 27 2.57 10.42 -1.75
C VAL A 27 3.10 10.23 -3.18
N ALA A 28 2.26 9.78 -4.11
CA ALA A 28 2.67 9.59 -5.51
C ALA A 28 3.10 10.90 -6.19
N HIS A 29 2.42 12.00 -5.90
CA HIS A 29 2.83 13.32 -6.38
C HIS A 29 4.15 13.78 -5.73
N ALA A 30 4.38 13.49 -4.45
CA ALA A 30 5.63 13.81 -3.76
C ALA A 30 6.81 13.03 -4.33
N VAL A 31 6.66 11.70 -4.50
CA VAL A 31 7.71 10.82 -5.04
C VAL A 31 8.16 11.25 -6.45
N ALA A 32 7.23 11.74 -7.27
CA ALA A 32 7.54 12.23 -8.61
C ALA A 32 8.43 13.49 -8.61
N GLN A 33 8.56 14.19 -7.48
CA GLN A 33 9.42 15.37 -7.32
C GLN A 33 10.76 15.04 -6.61
N MET A 34 10.93 13.83 -6.09
CA MET A 34 12.15 13.43 -5.38
C MET A 34 13.34 13.34 -6.31
N GLY A 35 14.48 13.85 -5.85
CA GLY A 35 15.77 13.68 -6.50
C GLY A 35 16.47 12.38 -6.09
N ALA A 36 17.50 12.00 -6.83
CA ALA A 36 18.26 10.76 -6.56
C ALA A 36 18.87 10.69 -5.15
N SER A 37 19.17 11.84 -4.53
CA SER A 37 19.70 11.93 -3.16
C SER A 37 18.67 11.70 -2.06
N GLU A 38 17.38 11.70 -2.41
CA GLU A 38 16.27 11.54 -1.47
C GLU A 38 15.70 10.12 -1.46
N VAL A 39 16.26 9.24 -2.30
CA VAL A 39 15.83 7.85 -2.44
C VAL A 39 16.98 6.88 -2.24
N LEU A 40 16.70 5.74 -1.62
CA LEU A 40 17.63 4.62 -1.52
C LEU A 40 17.25 3.55 -2.54
N GLN A 41 18.13 3.30 -3.51
CA GLN A 41 17.92 2.20 -4.44
C GLN A 41 18.23 0.86 -3.77
N LEU A 42 17.23 0.00 -3.64
CA LEU A 42 17.38 -1.33 -3.05
C LEU A 42 17.70 -2.40 -4.10
N THR A 43 17.14 -2.28 -5.32
CA THR A 43 17.30 -3.25 -6.39
C THR A 43 17.00 -2.60 -7.75
N GLY A 44 17.26 -3.31 -8.84
CA GLY A 44 16.97 -2.85 -10.20
C GLY A 44 18.16 -2.18 -10.89
N PRO A 45 17.96 -1.66 -12.12
CA PRO A 45 19.01 -1.02 -12.90
C PRO A 45 19.45 0.31 -12.27
N ALA A 46 20.73 0.65 -12.40
CA ALA A 46 21.30 1.92 -11.88
C ALA A 46 20.63 3.18 -12.44
N ILE A 47 19.99 3.07 -13.61
CA ILE A 47 19.23 4.15 -14.24
C ILE A 47 17.79 3.69 -14.39
N ALA A 48 16.88 4.27 -13.62
CA ALA A 48 15.45 4.02 -13.77
C ALA A 48 14.93 4.58 -15.12
N PRO A 49 13.99 3.88 -15.78
CA PRO A 49 13.36 4.39 -16.99
C PRO A 49 12.61 5.70 -16.67
N LYS A 50 12.99 6.80 -17.32
CA LYS A 50 12.46 8.15 -17.04
C LYS A 50 11.00 8.37 -17.47
N HIS A 51 10.38 7.44 -18.18
CA HIS A 51 9.12 7.67 -18.89
C HIS A 51 8.05 6.58 -18.70
N GLY A 52 8.20 5.70 -17.73
CA GLY A 52 7.23 4.64 -17.45
C GLY A 52 6.30 4.96 -16.25
N PRO A 53 5.18 4.24 -16.12
CA PRO A 53 4.39 4.26 -14.91
C PRO A 53 5.23 3.84 -13.71
N THR A 54 5.03 4.52 -12.58
CA THR A 54 5.70 4.24 -11.31
C THR A 54 4.67 3.75 -10.32
N LEU A 55 4.87 2.55 -9.78
CA LEU A 55 4.06 2.02 -8.69
C LEU A 55 4.64 2.50 -7.36
N ILE A 56 3.80 3.10 -6.54
CA ILE A 56 4.11 3.56 -5.20
C ILE A 56 3.40 2.60 -4.22
N LEU A 57 4.17 2.01 -3.32
CA LEU A 57 3.68 1.10 -2.29
C LEU A 57 4.14 1.58 -0.93
N GLY A 58 3.28 1.47 0.07
CA GLY A 58 3.60 1.82 1.45
C GLY A 58 2.94 0.89 2.46
N PRO A 59 3.68 -0.10 2.98
CA PRO A 59 3.23 -0.91 4.09
C PRO A 59 3.28 -0.08 5.38
N GLY A 60 2.11 0.19 5.96
CA GLY A 60 1.91 0.91 7.22
C GLY A 60 0.98 0.11 8.13
N THR A 61 -0.09 0.71 8.63
CA THR A 61 -1.18 -0.01 9.34
C THR A 61 -2.00 -0.91 8.40
N GLY A 62 -2.01 -0.58 7.09
CA GLY A 62 -2.47 -1.37 5.97
C GLY A 62 -1.43 -1.36 4.86
N LEU A 63 -1.84 -1.59 3.61
CA LEU A 63 -0.99 -1.46 2.43
C LEU A 63 -1.59 -0.41 1.49
N GLY A 64 -1.04 0.79 1.51
CA GLY A 64 -1.39 1.83 0.54
C GLY A 64 -0.70 1.61 -0.80
N ALA A 65 -1.38 1.93 -1.89
CA ALA A 65 -0.84 1.80 -3.22
C ALA A 65 -1.41 2.87 -4.17
N ALA A 66 -0.54 3.44 -5.00
CA ALA A 66 -0.92 4.32 -6.09
C ALA A 66 -0.03 4.12 -7.30
N VAL A 67 -0.51 4.48 -8.49
CA VAL A 67 0.28 4.47 -9.71
C VAL A 67 0.39 5.88 -10.26
N TRP A 68 1.61 6.38 -10.40
CA TRP A 68 1.91 7.62 -11.10
C TRP A 68 2.21 7.32 -12.57
N ILE A 69 1.50 7.99 -13.46
CA ILE A 69 1.58 7.76 -14.91
C ILE A 69 1.95 9.08 -15.59
N PRO A 70 3.14 9.18 -16.24
CA PRO A 70 3.49 10.37 -17.02
C PRO A 70 2.57 10.51 -18.23
N SER A 71 2.03 11.70 -18.44
CA SER A 71 1.14 12.02 -19.56
C SER A 71 1.48 13.39 -20.13
N GLY A 72 2.42 13.44 -21.08
CA GLY A 72 2.94 14.67 -21.67
C GLY A 72 3.58 15.59 -20.63
N LYS A 73 3.03 16.82 -20.46
CA LYS A 73 3.50 17.80 -19.47
C LYS A 73 2.85 17.61 -18.08
N ARG A 74 1.97 16.64 -17.95
CA ARG A 74 1.23 16.36 -16.69
C ARG A 74 1.48 14.91 -16.28
N ALA A 75 0.98 14.54 -15.13
CA ALA A 75 0.88 13.16 -14.69
C ALA A 75 -0.56 12.87 -14.27
N VAL A 76 -0.95 11.62 -14.42
CA VAL A 76 -2.18 11.07 -13.85
C VAL A 76 -1.78 10.17 -12.70
N VAL A 77 -2.41 10.34 -11.54
CA VAL A 77 -2.25 9.45 -10.40
C VAL A 77 -3.51 8.62 -10.25
N LEU A 78 -3.35 7.31 -10.22
CA LEU A 78 -4.39 6.36 -9.88
C LEU A 78 -4.18 5.92 -8.44
N ALA A 79 -5.00 6.42 -7.52
CA ALA A 79 -5.13 5.86 -6.19
C ALA A 79 -5.85 4.50 -6.30
N THR A 80 -5.38 3.50 -5.54
CA THR A 80 -5.91 2.14 -5.62
C THR A 80 -6.13 1.57 -4.22
N GLU A 81 -6.98 0.56 -4.14
CA GLU A 81 -7.15 -0.29 -2.97
C GLU A 81 -6.45 -1.65 -3.20
N ALA A 82 -5.26 -1.63 -3.80
CA ALA A 82 -4.54 -2.86 -4.15
C ALA A 82 -4.17 -3.72 -2.92
N GLY A 83 -4.06 -3.11 -1.74
CA GLY A 83 -3.90 -3.84 -0.48
C GLY A 83 -5.05 -4.80 -0.17
N GLN A 84 -6.25 -4.55 -0.71
CA GLN A 84 -7.44 -5.40 -0.55
C GLN A 84 -7.53 -6.53 -1.58
N ALA A 85 -6.62 -6.58 -2.56
CA ALA A 85 -6.56 -7.72 -3.49
C ALA A 85 -6.30 -9.03 -2.73
N ALA A 86 -6.79 -10.14 -3.26
CA ALA A 86 -6.61 -11.44 -2.62
C ALA A 86 -5.12 -11.83 -2.56
N LEU A 87 -4.67 -12.25 -1.39
CA LEU A 87 -3.34 -12.83 -1.22
C LEU A 87 -3.29 -14.16 -1.97
N THR A 88 -2.25 -14.33 -2.77
CA THR A 88 -1.99 -15.57 -3.52
C THR A 88 -0.77 -16.30 -2.96
N ALA A 89 -0.70 -17.60 -3.19
CA ALA A 89 0.41 -18.44 -2.78
C ALA A 89 1.15 -18.99 -4.02
N GLY A 90 2.48 -18.84 -4.05
CA GLY A 90 3.35 -19.32 -5.14
C GLY A 90 4.09 -20.62 -4.82
N ASN A 91 4.04 -21.10 -3.57
CA ASN A 91 4.71 -22.33 -3.14
C ASN A 91 3.96 -23.02 -1.99
N ALA A 92 4.41 -24.22 -1.61
CA ALA A 92 3.75 -25.04 -0.60
C ALA A 92 3.72 -24.38 0.80
N LEU A 93 4.77 -23.66 1.19
CA LEU A 93 4.79 -22.96 2.47
C LEU A 93 3.78 -21.79 2.49
N GLU A 94 3.77 -21.00 1.46
CA GLU A 94 2.81 -19.90 1.32
C GLU A 94 1.36 -20.40 1.28
N MET A 95 1.13 -21.55 0.61
CA MET A 95 -0.18 -22.21 0.61
C MET A 95 -0.59 -22.65 2.03
N ALA A 96 0.33 -23.21 2.81
CA ALA A 96 0.06 -23.60 4.20
C ALA A 96 -0.24 -22.38 5.09
N LEU A 97 0.52 -21.28 4.93
CA LEU A 97 0.28 -20.03 5.65
C LEU A 97 -1.08 -19.43 5.29
N LEU A 98 -1.40 -19.37 4.01
CA LEU A 98 -2.70 -18.87 3.53
C LEU A 98 -3.86 -19.73 4.05
N ALA A 99 -3.71 -21.05 4.04
CA ALA A 99 -4.70 -21.98 4.60
C ALA A 99 -4.92 -21.76 6.11
N GLU A 100 -3.85 -21.49 6.86
CA GLU A 100 -3.94 -21.17 8.28
C GLU A 100 -4.71 -19.87 8.51
N MET A 101 -4.42 -18.81 7.75
CA MET A 101 -5.12 -17.52 7.83
C MET A 101 -6.61 -17.65 7.46
N LEU A 102 -6.95 -18.51 6.51
CA LEU A 102 -8.33 -18.76 6.07
C LEU A 102 -9.19 -19.48 7.11
N LYS A 103 -8.61 -20.07 8.17
CA LYS A 103 -9.41 -20.70 9.24
C LYS A 103 -10.30 -19.70 9.99
N THR A 104 -9.90 -18.44 10.03
CA THR A 104 -10.60 -17.37 10.76
C THR A 104 -11.20 -16.30 9.86
N ARG A 105 -11.04 -16.42 8.54
CA ARG A 105 -11.46 -15.42 7.55
C ARG A 105 -11.98 -16.09 6.28
N THR A 106 -12.88 -15.41 5.61
CA THR A 106 -13.37 -15.82 4.28
C THR A 106 -12.54 -15.25 3.14
N HIS A 107 -11.72 -14.22 3.43
CA HIS A 107 -10.86 -13.53 2.49
C HIS A 107 -9.59 -13.07 3.21
N VAL A 108 -8.44 -13.29 2.62
CA VAL A 108 -7.15 -12.79 3.10
C VAL A 108 -6.64 -11.77 2.10
N PRO A 109 -6.69 -10.46 2.40
CA PRO A 109 -6.12 -9.45 1.52
C PRO A 109 -4.60 -9.41 1.61
N VAL A 110 -3.94 -8.86 0.59
CA VAL A 110 -2.47 -8.69 0.55
C VAL A 110 -1.98 -7.92 1.78
N GLU A 111 -2.67 -6.87 2.21
CA GLU A 111 -2.29 -6.09 3.40
C GLU A 111 -2.31 -6.91 4.70
N HIS A 112 -3.06 -8.02 4.74
CA HIS A 112 -3.08 -8.90 5.91
C HIS A 112 -1.74 -9.62 6.14
N ALA A 113 -0.89 -9.66 5.12
CA ALA A 113 0.49 -10.13 5.18
C ALA A 113 1.51 -8.99 5.06
N LEU A 114 1.25 -8.01 4.20
CA LEU A 114 2.17 -6.91 3.86
C LEU A 114 1.76 -5.59 4.55
N SER A 115 1.80 -5.59 5.87
CA SER A 115 1.60 -4.40 6.71
C SER A 115 2.28 -4.59 8.05
N GLY A 116 2.29 -3.57 8.92
CA GLY A 116 2.78 -3.72 10.29
C GLY A 116 2.08 -4.86 11.04
N PRO A 117 0.73 -4.84 11.18
CA PRO A 117 -0.02 -5.97 11.70
C PRO A 117 0.16 -7.26 10.90
N GLY A 118 0.39 -7.16 9.60
CA GLY A 118 0.60 -8.29 8.69
C GLY A 118 1.80 -9.15 9.07
N LEU A 119 2.88 -8.55 9.55
CA LEU A 119 4.05 -9.29 10.05
C LEU A 119 3.67 -10.20 11.23
N MET A 120 2.83 -9.74 12.14
CA MET A 120 2.34 -10.55 13.26
C MET A 120 1.40 -11.66 12.80
N ASN A 121 0.56 -11.38 11.80
CA ASN A 121 -0.32 -12.39 11.21
C ASN A 121 0.50 -13.50 10.54
N LEU A 122 1.54 -13.14 9.77
CA LEU A 122 2.46 -14.11 9.17
C LEU A 122 3.22 -14.92 10.21
N TYR A 123 3.74 -14.25 11.26
CA TYR A 123 4.44 -14.90 12.35
C TYR A 123 3.53 -15.93 13.05
N THR A 124 2.33 -15.54 13.40
CA THR A 124 1.34 -16.42 14.07
C THR A 124 0.98 -17.61 13.18
N ALA A 125 0.71 -17.38 11.89
CA ALA A 125 0.42 -18.44 10.94
C ALA A 125 1.62 -19.40 10.77
N LEU A 126 2.85 -18.87 10.73
CA LEU A 126 4.05 -19.69 10.62
C LEU A 126 4.26 -20.56 11.88
N CYS A 127 4.03 -20.01 13.05
CA CYS A 127 4.07 -20.78 14.31
C CYS A 127 3.06 -21.93 14.28
N ALA A 128 1.83 -21.67 13.85
CA ALA A 128 0.79 -22.70 13.73
C ALA A 128 1.16 -23.78 12.72
N VAL A 129 1.66 -23.42 11.55
CA VAL A 129 2.14 -24.37 10.51
C VAL A 129 3.29 -25.23 11.02
N ARG A 130 4.17 -24.68 11.87
CA ARG A 130 5.30 -25.40 12.48
C ARG A 130 4.96 -26.14 13.77
N GLY A 131 3.74 -26.01 14.28
CA GLY A 131 3.32 -26.62 15.55
C GLY A 131 4.05 -26.07 16.79
N VAL A 132 4.46 -24.80 16.76
CA VAL A 132 5.14 -24.10 17.87
C VAL A 132 4.28 -22.98 18.40
N ALA A 133 4.38 -22.70 19.72
CA ALA A 133 3.71 -21.55 20.30
C ALA A 133 4.41 -20.24 19.88
N PRO A 134 3.64 -19.17 19.59
CA PRO A 134 4.24 -17.85 19.40
C PRO A 134 4.99 -17.42 20.66
N SER A 135 6.18 -16.85 20.51
CA SER A 135 6.86 -16.17 21.62
C SER A 135 6.21 -14.80 21.87
N PRO A 136 6.21 -14.31 23.11
CA PRO A 136 5.70 -12.99 23.47
C PRO A 136 6.50 -11.86 22.81
#